data_0061cf869f4790add3d9500a9c2b195d
#
_entry.id   0061cf869f4790add3d9500a9c2b195d
#
_cell.length_a   1.000
_cell.length_b   1.000
_cell.length_c   1.000
_cell.angle_alpha   90.00
_cell.angle_beta   90.00
_cell.angle_gamma   90.00
#
_symmetry.space_group_name_H-M   'P 1'
#
loop_
_entity.id
_entity.type
_entity.pdbx_description
1 polymer ?
#
loop_
_entity_poly.entity_id
_entity_poly.type
_entity_poly.pdbx_seq_one_letter_code
_entity_poly.pdbx_strand_id
1 'polypeptide(L)'
;MQQLTPMLPVEMVNEAMKQLINENDSNVVIFDTNTEKEGLTYPTETGLRKAYEDARASKIEAYVDNVKQEPLIANLPKAGKILSEKDSKKFGYKELTLSNGARVLLKKTNLKEGEVIMNASSKGGSSLYDLKDRVNLELFDAVIAYSGLGNFSSTELQKVLAGKNANVNLHLGKLHEYTSGNCTPKDMETMFQMNYLYFTNIKKDEQAIGNLLNQYKMALKNKALSPE
;
A
#
# COMPACT_ATOMS: atom_id res chain seq x y z
N MET A 1 0.36 23.63 -8.69
CA MET A 1 0.18 23.04 -7.35
C MET A 1 1.40 23.29 -6.45
N GLN A 2 2.62 22.85 -6.77
CA GLN A 2 3.81 23.05 -5.91
C GLN A 2 4.11 24.50 -5.53
N GLN A 3 3.77 25.48 -6.36
CA GLN A 3 3.97 26.91 -6.07
C GLN A 3 2.86 27.52 -5.22
N LEU A 4 1.67 26.93 -5.21
CA LEU A 4 0.52 27.45 -4.47
C LEU A 4 0.44 26.89 -3.03
N THR A 5 0.87 25.65 -2.84
CA THR A 5 0.78 25.00 -1.52
C THR A 5 1.47 25.78 -0.38
N PRO A 6 2.67 26.36 -0.57
CA PRO A 6 3.32 27.17 0.48
C PRO A 6 2.59 28.51 0.77
N MET A 7 1.70 28.93 -0.13
CA MET A 7 0.96 30.21 0.00
C MET A 7 -0.42 30.03 0.66
N LEU A 8 -0.81 28.80 0.96
CA LEU A 8 -2.09 28.50 1.61
C LEU A 8 -1.86 28.28 3.11
N PRO A 9 -2.15 29.28 3.97
CA PRO A 9 -2.05 29.08 5.41
C PRO A 9 -3.12 28.08 5.88
N VAL A 10 -2.82 27.35 6.94
CA VAL A 10 -3.73 26.32 7.50
C VAL A 10 -5.07 26.95 7.91
N GLU A 11 -5.05 28.19 8.37
CA GLU A 11 -6.24 28.96 8.77
C GLU A 11 -7.21 29.13 7.59
N MET A 12 -6.71 29.40 6.39
CA MET A 12 -7.54 29.53 5.18
C MET A 12 -8.19 28.19 4.81
N VAL A 13 -7.45 27.08 4.96
CA VAL A 13 -8.00 25.73 4.73
C VAL A 13 -9.09 25.41 5.76
N ASN A 14 -8.85 25.74 7.03
CA ASN A 14 -9.83 25.51 8.11
C ASN A 14 -11.10 26.33 7.89
N GLU A 15 -10.98 27.61 7.48
CA GLU A 15 -12.15 28.43 7.15
C GLU A 15 -12.93 27.90 5.95
N ALA A 16 -12.24 27.47 4.90
CA ALA A 16 -12.90 26.82 3.75
C ALA A 16 -13.63 25.54 4.17
N MET A 17 -13.03 24.73 5.05
CA MET A 17 -13.67 23.51 5.57
C MET A 17 -14.93 23.83 6.39
N LYS A 18 -14.90 24.89 7.23
CA LYS A 18 -16.08 25.32 7.98
C LYS A 18 -17.24 25.74 7.05
N GLN A 19 -16.92 26.37 5.90
CA GLN A 19 -17.94 26.76 4.93
C GLN A 19 -18.58 25.56 4.21
N LEU A 20 -17.87 24.45 4.10
CA LEU A 20 -18.41 23.20 3.50
C LEU A 20 -19.34 22.45 4.46
N ILE A 21 -19.19 22.64 5.76
CA ILE A 21 -20.03 22.03 6.80
C ILE A 21 -21.20 22.98 7.07
N ASN A 22 -22.34 22.70 6.44
CA ASN A 22 -23.57 23.44 6.74
C ASN A 22 -24.17 22.86 8.04
N GLU A 23 -24.14 23.65 9.11
CA GLU A 23 -24.58 23.22 10.46
C GLU A 23 -26.11 23.19 10.63
N ASN A 24 -26.87 23.46 9.58
CA ASN A 24 -28.34 23.37 9.64
C ASN A 24 -28.77 21.89 9.71
N ASP A 25 -29.52 21.53 10.73
CA ASP A 25 -30.02 20.17 10.96
C ASP A 25 -30.82 19.59 9.78
N SER A 26 -31.40 20.45 8.93
CA SER A 26 -32.13 20.04 7.73
C SER A 26 -31.26 19.39 6.65
N ASN A 27 -29.94 19.50 6.74
CA ASN A 27 -29.01 18.95 5.74
C ASN A 27 -28.37 17.63 6.18
N VAL A 28 -28.69 17.13 7.39
CA VAL A 28 -28.16 15.88 7.89
C VAL A 28 -29.21 14.78 7.74
N VAL A 29 -28.87 13.76 6.98
CA VAL A 29 -29.70 12.56 6.82
C VAL A 29 -28.94 11.38 7.37
N ILE A 30 -29.46 10.74 8.40
CA ILE A 30 -28.91 9.51 8.97
C ILE A 30 -29.82 8.37 8.51
N PHE A 31 -29.26 7.44 7.75
CA PHE A 31 -29.95 6.27 7.26
C PHE A 31 -29.22 5.01 7.73
N ASP A 32 -29.90 4.19 8.51
CA ASP A 32 -29.39 2.92 9.03
C ASP A 32 -30.27 1.77 8.53
N THR A 33 -29.66 0.77 7.90
CA THR A 33 -30.35 -0.44 7.44
C THR A 33 -29.69 -1.66 8.03
N ASN A 34 -30.47 -2.42 8.78
CA ASN A 34 -30.04 -3.68 9.35
C ASN A 34 -30.97 -4.80 8.88
N THR A 35 -30.39 -5.99 8.68
CA THR A 35 -31.20 -7.20 8.56
C THR A 35 -31.78 -7.54 9.91
N GLU A 36 -33.09 -7.64 10.01
CA GLU A 36 -33.76 -8.04 11.26
C GLU A 36 -33.27 -9.42 11.69
N LYS A 37 -32.84 -9.49 12.93
CA LYS A 37 -32.40 -10.73 13.58
C LYS A 37 -32.89 -10.76 15.01
N GLU A 38 -33.53 -11.86 15.39
CA GLU A 38 -34.02 -12.07 16.72
C GLU A 38 -32.91 -11.92 17.78
N GLY A 39 -33.19 -11.21 18.87
CA GLY A 39 -32.27 -10.96 19.98
C GLY A 39 -31.31 -9.78 19.78
N LEU A 40 -31.42 -9.02 18.68
CA LEU A 40 -30.65 -7.78 18.50
C LEU A 40 -31.50 -6.54 18.82
N THR A 41 -30.85 -5.57 19.44
CA THR A 41 -31.43 -4.23 19.66
C THR A 41 -30.97 -3.31 18.56
N TYR A 42 -31.90 -2.71 17.85
CA TYR A 42 -31.62 -1.78 16.75
C TYR A 42 -31.64 -0.33 17.23
N PRO A 43 -30.85 0.55 16.57
CA PRO A 43 -30.89 1.97 16.88
C PRO A 43 -32.29 2.53 16.67
N THR A 44 -32.74 3.35 17.61
CA THR A 44 -33.97 4.13 17.47
C THR A 44 -33.66 5.49 16.87
N GLU A 45 -34.66 6.18 16.30
CA GLU A 45 -34.50 7.55 15.82
C GLU A 45 -33.93 8.48 16.90
N THR A 46 -34.47 8.41 18.09
CA THR A 46 -33.99 9.17 19.26
C THR A 46 -32.57 8.81 19.64
N GLY A 47 -32.18 7.54 19.52
CA GLY A 47 -30.83 7.06 19.80
C GLY A 47 -29.82 7.59 18.77
N LEU A 48 -30.17 7.54 17.48
CA LEU A 48 -29.34 8.06 16.41
C LEU A 48 -29.17 9.59 16.51
N ARG A 49 -30.27 10.33 16.78
CA ARG A 49 -30.23 11.77 16.98
C ARG A 49 -29.32 12.14 18.17
N LYS A 50 -29.54 11.47 19.30
CA LYS A 50 -28.69 11.69 20.49
C LYS A 50 -27.21 11.40 20.21
N ALA A 51 -26.89 10.30 19.54
CA ALA A 51 -25.51 9.96 19.17
C ALA A 51 -24.87 11.03 18.27
N TYR A 52 -25.65 11.59 17.36
CA TYR A 52 -25.20 12.70 16.52
C TYR A 52 -24.93 13.97 17.32
N GLU A 53 -25.85 14.34 18.21
CA GLU A 53 -25.71 15.52 19.09
C GLU A 53 -24.54 15.37 20.06
N ASP A 54 -24.39 14.20 20.68
CA ASP A 54 -23.28 13.88 21.58
C ASP A 54 -21.93 13.95 20.83
N ALA A 55 -21.87 13.44 19.61
CA ALA A 55 -20.66 13.52 18.77
C ALA A 55 -20.30 14.96 18.41
N ARG A 56 -21.28 15.80 18.08
CA ARG A 56 -21.08 17.24 17.82
C ARG A 56 -20.63 18.01 19.05
N ALA A 57 -21.18 17.68 20.22
CA ALA A 57 -20.83 18.31 21.50
C ALA A 57 -19.48 17.81 22.06
N SER A 58 -18.97 16.70 21.54
CA SER A 58 -17.73 16.12 22.04
C SER A 58 -16.53 17.02 21.76
N LYS A 59 -15.64 17.14 22.75
CA LYS A 59 -14.37 17.81 22.56
C LYS A 59 -13.42 16.88 21.82
N ILE A 60 -13.17 17.19 20.56
CA ILE A 60 -12.24 16.43 19.73
C ILE A 60 -10.84 17.05 19.90
N GLU A 61 -9.87 16.23 20.26
CA GLU A 61 -8.47 16.62 20.26
C GLU A 61 -7.95 16.70 18.82
N ALA A 62 -7.06 17.66 18.57
CA ALA A 62 -6.43 17.77 17.26
C ALA A 62 -5.66 16.48 16.93
N TYR A 63 -5.82 16.01 15.69
CA TYR A 63 -5.05 14.88 15.21
C TYR A 63 -3.54 15.20 15.22
N VAL A 64 -2.77 14.38 15.92
CA VAL A 64 -1.30 14.47 15.92
C VAL A 64 -0.77 13.41 14.95
N ASP A 65 -0.15 13.85 13.88
CA ASP A 65 0.45 12.94 12.91
C ASP A 65 1.84 12.51 13.37
N ASN A 66 1.89 11.37 14.04
CA ASN A 66 3.13 10.75 14.51
C ASN A 66 3.80 9.99 13.37
N VAL A 67 4.28 10.69 12.34
CA VAL A 67 5.07 10.08 11.26
C VAL A 67 6.44 9.71 11.82
N LYS A 68 6.82 8.43 11.68
CA LYS A 68 8.17 7.98 12.03
C LYS A 68 9.20 8.68 11.15
N GLN A 69 10.17 9.32 11.77
CA GLN A 69 11.28 10.01 11.11
C GLN A 69 12.50 9.07 10.91
N GLU A 70 12.23 7.79 10.70
CA GLU A 70 13.25 6.77 10.49
C GLU A 70 13.49 6.56 8.98
N PRO A 71 14.72 6.21 8.56
CA PRO A 71 14.97 5.75 7.20
C PRO A 71 14.29 4.40 6.95
N LEU A 72 13.89 4.10 5.72
CA LEU A 72 13.30 2.80 5.35
C LEU A 72 14.21 1.63 5.75
N ILE A 73 15.51 1.81 5.60
CA ILE A 73 16.54 0.84 6.00
C ILE A 73 17.52 1.54 6.92
N ALA A 74 17.51 1.19 8.22
CA ALA A 74 18.40 1.78 9.22
C ALA A 74 19.88 1.44 8.97
N ASN A 75 20.14 0.21 8.55
CA ASN A 75 21.49 -0.28 8.23
C ASN A 75 21.51 -0.77 6.80
N LEU A 76 22.07 0.02 5.90
CA LEU A 76 22.18 -0.37 4.50
C LEU A 76 22.99 -1.64 4.33
N PRO A 77 22.58 -2.57 3.46
CA PRO A 77 23.34 -3.78 3.17
C PRO A 77 24.69 -3.41 2.54
N LYS A 78 25.66 -4.29 2.72
CA LYS A 78 26.96 -4.15 2.07
C LYS A 78 26.78 -4.19 0.55
N ALA A 79 27.34 -3.21 -0.14
CA ALA A 79 27.28 -3.15 -1.60
C ALA A 79 27.86 -4.41 -2.25
N GLY A 80 27.15 -4.97 -3.22
CA GLY A 80 27.65 -6.02 -4.09
C GLY A 80 28.68 -5.51 -5.09
N LYS A 81 29.26 -6.44 -5.87
CA LYS A 81 30.21 -6.10 -6.94
C LYS A 81 29.62 -6.49 -8.29
N ILE A 82 29.97 -5.74 -9.32
CA ILE A 82 29.72 -6.11 -10.71
C ILE A 82 30.88 -7.02 -11.12
N LEU A 83 30.58 -8.27 -11.52
CA LEU A 83 31.57 -9.25 -11.95
C LEU A 83 31.84 -9.18 -13.46
N SER A 84 30.82 -8.86 -14.23
CA SER A 84 30.96 -8.70 -15.68
C SER A 84 30.00 -7.67 -16.23
N GLU A 85 30.40 -7.05 -17.35
CA GLU A 85 29.60 -6.08 -18.08
C GLU A 85 29.71 -6.39 -19.56
N LYS A 86 28.58 -6.43 -20.28
CA LYS A 86 28.49 -6.70 -21.72
C LYS A 86 27.48 -5.79 -22.39
N ASP A 87 27.81 -5.26 -23.56
CA ASP A 87 26.87 -4.48 -24.36
C ASP A 87 26.19 -5.37 -25.42
N SER A 88 24.89 -5.34 -25.46
CA SER A 88 24.08 -5.96 -26.52
C SER A 88 23.76 -4.93 -27.58
N LYS A 89 24.60 -4.85 -28.62
CA LYS A 89 24.42 -3.92 -29.74
C LYS A 89 23.09 -4.12 -30.48
N LYS A 90 22.64 -5.39 -30.61
CA LYS A 90 21.40 -5.73 -31.34
C LYS A 90 20.15 -5.16 -30.64
N PHE A 91 20.12 -5.16 -29.32
CA PHE A 91 18.93 -4.78 -28.54
C PHE A 91 19.11 -3.47 -27.75
N GLY A 92 20.33 -2.87 -27.81
CA GLY A 92 20.63 -1.61 -27.17
C GLY A 92 20.49 -1.62 -25.65
N TYR A 93 20.92 -2.69 -24.99
CA TYR A 93 20.98 -2.78 -23.53
C TYR A 93 22.38 -3.17 -23.07
N LYS A 94 22.67 -2.85 -21.82
CA LYS A 94 23.87 -3.29 -21.10
C LYS A 94 23.47 -4.43 -20.15
N GLU A 95 24.20 -5.53 -20.18
CA GLU A 95 24.04 -6.67 -19.28
C GLU A 95 25.11 -6.65 -18.20
N LEU A 96 24.71 -6.71 -16.94
CA LEU A 96 25.59 -6.81 -15.78
C LEU A 96 25.36 -8.14 -15.08
N THR A 97 26.43 -8.77 -14.61
CA THR A 97 26.37 -9.89 -13.66
C THR A 97 26.86 -9.42 -12.31
N LEU A 98 26.03 -9.54 -11.29
CA LEU A 98 26.36 -9.14 -9.92
C LEU A 98 26.99 -10.28 -9.13
N SER A 99 27.69 -9.93 -8.03
CA SER A 99 28.40 -10.91 -7.18
C SER A 99 27.48 -11.91 -6.49
N ASN A 100 26.16 -11.65 -6.38
CA ASN A 100 25.16 -12.58 -5.88
C ASN A 100 24.54 -13.47 -6.99
N GLY A 101 25.06 -13.40 -8.22
CA GLY A 101 24.55 -14.15 -9.38
C GLY A 101 23.39 -13.48 -10.11
N ALA A 102 22.86 -12.38 -9.63
CA ALA A 102 21.79 -11.65 -10.32
C ALA A 102 22.30 -11.09 -11.65
N ARG A 103 21.46 -11.20 -12.67
CA ARG A 103 21.68 -10.65 -14.00
C ARG A 103 20.80 -9.41 -14.19
N VAL A 104 21.41 -8.29 -14.49
CA VAL A 104 20.72 -7.01 -14.65
C VAL A 104 20.84 -6.53 -16.09
N LEU A 105 19.71 -6.20 -16.70
CA LEU A 105 19.64 -5.64 -18.05
C LEU A 105 19.25 -4.16 -17.94
N LEU A 106 20.17 -3.28 -18.31
CA LEU A 106 19.95 -1.84 -18.29
C LEU A 106 19.71 -1.32 -19.69
N LYS A 107 18.55 -0.73 -19.92
CA LYS A 107 18.22 -0.12 -21.21
C LYS A 107 17.73 1.30 -21.01
N LYS A 108 18.44 2.26 -21.61
CA LYS A 108 17.97 3.63 -21.74
C LYS A 108 16.94 3.72 -22.87
N THR A 109 15.80 4.32 -22.59
CA THR A 109 14.73 4.57 -23.58
C THR A 109 14.31 6.03 -23.54
N ASN A 110 13.63 6.48 -24.58
CA ASN A 110 13.02 7.82 -24.72
C ASN A 110 11.48 7.73 -24.82
N LEU A 111 10.91 6.65 -24.29
CA LEU A 111 9.46 6.44 -24.32
C LEU A 111 8.72 7.43 -23.39
N LYS A 112 9.31 7.70 -22.22
CA LYS A 112 8.82 8.66 -21.26
C LYS A 112 9.97 9.25 -20.47
N GLU A 113 10.04 10.57 -20.44
CA GLU A 113 11.07 11.28 -19.69
C GLU A 113 10.80 11.22 -18.18
N GLY A 114 11.86 11.13 -17.39
CA GLY A 114 11.78 11.15 -15.92
C GLY A 114 11.15 9.89 -15.29
N GLU A 115 11.06 8.79 -16.02
CA GLU A 115 10.55 7.52 -15.51
C GLU A 115 11.64 6.42 -15.52
N VAL A 116 11.71 5.70 -14.42
CA VAL A 116 12.50 4.47 -14.28
C VAL A 116 11.55 3.32 -14.04
N ILE A 117 11.63 2.26 -14.84
CA ILE A 117 10.83 1.04 -14.70
C ILE A 117 11.77 -0.11 -14.33
N MET A 118 11.41 -0.85 -13.31
CA MET A 118 12.08 -2.06 -12.86
C MET A 118 11.16 -3.26 -13.04
N ASN A 119 11.68 -4.34 -13.63
CA ASN A 119 11.05 -5.65 -13.64
C ASN A 119 12.10 -6.68 -13.28
N ALA A 120 11.81 -7.52 -12.31
CA ALA A 120 12.66 -8.65 -11.96
C ALA A 120 11.84 -9.92 -11.87
N SER A 121 12.45 -11.05 -12.21
CA SER A 121 11.82 -12.35 -12.11
C SER A 121 12.84 -13.42 -11.76
N SER A 122 12.41 -14.41 -10.98
CA SER A 122 13.12 -15.67 -10.77
C SER A 122 12.22 -16.85 -11.10
N LYS A 123 12.83 -17.99 -11.38
CA LYS A 123 12.10 -19.22 -11.65
C LYS A 123 11.71 -19.87 -10.35
N GLY A 124 10.50 -20.44 -10.29
CA GLY A 124 9.97 -21.12 -9.12
C GLY A 124 8.47 -20.91 -8.98
N GLY A 125 8.10 -19.84 -8.31
CA GLY A 125 6.71 -19.50 -8.07
C GLY A 125 5.98 -20.53 -7.19
N SER A 126 4.67 -20.57 -7.25
CA SER A 126 3.87 -21.50 -6.46
C SER A 126 4.12 -22.99 -6.79
N SER A 127 4.82 -23.30 -7.91
CA SER A 127 5.18 -24.68 -8.28
C SER A 127 6.20 -25.30 -7.33
N LEU A 128 6.88 -24.52 -6.50
CA LEU A 128 7.84 -25.01 -5.51
C LEU A 128 7.19 -25.45 -4.18
N TYR A 129 5.88 -25.27 -4.04
CA TYR A 129 5.13 -25.52 -2.80
C TYR A 129 4.15 -26.67 -2.94
N ASP A 130 3.83 -27.31 -1.82
CA ASP A 130 2.89 -28.42 -1.75
C ASP A 130 1.42 -27.96 -1.73
N LEU A 131 0.50 -28.87 -1.97
CA LEU A 131 -0.95 -28.63 -1.90
C LEU A 131 -1.42 -28.12 -0.52
N LYS A 132 -0.71 -28.47 0.56
CA LYS A 132 -1.01 -27.97 1.92
C LYS A 132 -0.88 -26.45 2.02
N ASP A 133 -0.04 -25.83 1.16
CA ASP A 133 0.23 -24.41 1.16
C ASP A 133 -0.71 -23.62 0.24
N ARG A 134 -1.61 -24.32 -0.48
CA ARG A 134 -2.47 -23.72 -1.51
C ARG A 134 -3.22 -22.48 -1.05
N VAL A 135 -3.85 -22.52 0.12
CA VAL A 135 -4.63 -21.37 0.64
C VAL A 135 -3.73 -20.17 0.92
N ASN A 136 -2.53 -20.40 1.47
CA ASN A 136 -1.55 -19.36 1.73
C ASN A 136 -1.07 -18.73 0.41
N LEU A 137 -0.85 -19.58 -0.62
CA LEU A 137 -0.41 -19.10 -1.94
C LEU A 137 -1.51 -18.30 -2.66
N GLU A 138 -2.77 -18.70 -2.54
CA GLU A 138 -3.91 -17.97 -3.11
C GLU A 138 -4.11 -16.59 -2.45
N LEU A 139 -3.78 -16.46 -1.16
CA LEU A 139 -3.89 -15.21 -0.41
C LEU A 139 -2.60 -14.37 -0.42
N PHE A 140 -1.51 -14.90 -0.98
CA PHE A 140 -0.18 -14.28 -0.89
C PHE A 140 -0.18 -12.81 -1.33
N ASP A 141 -0.62 -12.52 -2.55
CA ASP A 141 -0.60 -11.17 -3.10
C ASP A 141 -1.45 -10.19 -2.27
N ALA A 142 -2.61 -10.66 -1.80
CA ALA A 142 -3.48 -9.85 -0.95
C ALA A 142 -2.84 -9.57 0.41
N VAL A 143 -2.24 -10.57 1.05
CA VAL A 143 -1.55 -10.42 2.34
C VAL A 143 -0.36 -9.47 2.21
N ILE A 144 0.44 -9.60 1.15
CA ILE A 144 1.58 -8.71 0.88
C ILE A 144 1.11 -7.26 0.71
N ALA A 145 0.01 -7.03 -0.02
CA ALA A 145 -0.52 -5.68 -0.25
C ALA A 145 -0.98 -4.98 1.05
N TYR A 146 -1.40 -5.74 2.06
CA TYR A 146 -1.79 -5.22 3.38
C TYR A 146 -0.66 -5.25 4.42
N SER A 147 0.49 -5.80 4.06
CA SER A 147 1.67 -5.85 4.94
C SER A 147 2.46 -4.56 4.87
N GLY A 148 3.21 -4.29 5.94
CA GLY A 148 4.19 -3.22 5.97
C GLY A 148 5.58 -3.70 5.53
N LEU A 149 6.55 -2.80 5.55
CA LEU A 149 7.95 -3.07 5.22
C LEU A 149 8.87 -2.53 6.31
N GLY A 150 9.89 -3.29 6.64
CA GLY A 150 10.86 -2.90 7.67
C GLY A 150 10.19 -2.68 9.03
N ASN A 151 10.36 -1.49 9.59
CA ASN A 151 9.75 -1.08 10.86
C ASN A 151 8.36 -0.43 10.68
N PHE A 152 7.89 -0.28 9.44
CA PHE A 152 6.68 0.47 9.12
C PHE A 152 5.50 -0.46 8.87
N SER A 153 4.35 -0.19 9.48
CA SER A 153 3.07 -0.76 9.04
C SER A 153 2.70 -0.23 7.65
N SER A 154 1.69 -0.81 7.01
CA SER A 154 1.23 -0.34 5.70
C SER A 154 0.81 1.14 5.73
N THR A 155 0.12 1.56 6.79
CA THR A 155 -0.31 2.96 6.99
C THR A 155 0.86 3.90 7.25
N GLU A 156 1.82 3.50 8.10
CA GLU A 156 3.04 4.28 8.37
C GLU A 156 3.90 4.42 7.11
N LEU A 157 3.99 3.35 6.31
CA LEU A 157 4.73 3.35 5.06
C LEU A 157 4.17 4.36 4.06
N GLN A 158 2.83 4.43 3.92
CA GLN A 158 2.17 5.43 3.07
C GLN A 158 2.53 6.86 3.50
N LYS A 159 2.59 7.13 4.80
CA LYS A 159 2.96 8.44 5.34
C LYS A 159 4.43 8.79 5.06
N VAL A 160 5.34 7.85 5.30
CA VAL A 160 6.78 8.04 5.06
C VAL A 160 7.10 8.19 3.57
N LEU A 161 6.32 7.55 2.71
CA LEU A 161 6.44 7.66 1.26
C LEU A 161 5.70 8.88 0.68
N ALA A 162 4.99 9.66 1.49
CA ALA A 162 4.31 10.86 1.01
C ALA A 162 5.30 11.82 0.34
N GLY A 163 4.99 12.27 -0.88
CA GLY A 163 5.88 13.09 -1.70
C GLY A 163 6.98 12.34 -2.45
N LYS A 164 7.12 11.02 -2.25
CA LYS A 164 7.94 10.14 -3.06
C LYS A 164 7.13 9.58 -4.23
N ASN A 165 7.76 9.49 -5.38
CA ASN A 165 7.18 8.82 -6.54
C ASN A 165 7.97 7.53 -6.80
N ALA A 166 7.69 6.54 -5.98
CA ALA A 166 8.27 5.20 -6.05
C ALA A 166 7.20 4.16 -5.70
N ASN A 167 7.13 3.11 -6.47
CA ASN A 167 6.22 1.99 -6.26
C ASN A 167 6.97 0.69 -6.50
N VAL A 168 6.66 -0.34 -5.71
CA VAL A 168 7.14 -1.71 -5.89
C VAL A 168 6.02 -2.67 -5.56
N ASN A 169 5.83 -3.68 -6.41
CA ASN A 169 4.89 -4.76 -6.20
C ASN A 169 5.64 -6.09 -6.25
N LEU A 170 5.30 -6.98 -5.33
CA LEU A 170 5.75 -8.37 -5.32
C LEU A 170 4.58 -9.27 -5.69
N HIS A 171 4.79 -10.21 -6.59
CA HIS A 171 3.76 -11.11 -7.07
C HIS A 171 4.29 -12.54 -7.22
N LEU A 172 3.48 -13.51 -6.80
CA LEU A 172 3.80 -14.93 -6.89
C LEU A 172 3.00 -15.59 -8.02
N GLY A 173 3.66 -15.81 -9.16
CA GLY A 173 3.08 -16.57 -10.27
C GLY A 173 3.20 -18.08 -10.09
N LYS A 174 2.74 -18.86 -11.07
CA LYS A 174 2.82 -20.34 -11.01
C LYS A 174 4.26 -20.87 -11.13
N LEU A 175 5.02 -20.35 -12.07
CA LEU A 175 6.38 -20.81 -12.40
C LEU A 175 7.47 -19.76 -12.16
N HIS A 176 7.12 -18.57 -11.75
CA HIS A 176 8.04 -17.47 -11.52
C HIS A 176 7.53 -16.59 -10.37
N GLU A 177 8.46 -16.01 -9.63
CA GLU A 177 8.21 -14.86 -8.80
C GLU A 177 8.56 -13.59 -9.57
N TYR A 178 7.84 -12.52 -9.31
CA TYR A 178 8.01 -11.23 -9.99
C TYR A 178 8.07 -10.10 -8.98
N THR A 179 8.97 -9.15 -9.23
CA THR A 179 8.82 -7.80 -8.70
C THR A 179 8.77 -6.82 -9.85
N SER A 180 7.88 -5.85 -9.72
CA SER A 180 7.80 -4.73 -10.63
C SER A 180 7.85 -3.44 -9.83
N GLY A 181 8.44 -2.41 -10.38
CA GLY A 181 8.51 -1.11 -9.75
C GLY A 181 8.63 0.00 -10.78
N ASN A 182 8.20 1.18 -10.38
CA ASN A 182 8.42 2.39 -11.14
C ASN A 182 8.71 3.56 -10.20
N CYS A 183 9.52 4.49 -10.66
CA CYS A 183 9.85 5.68 -9.88
C CYS A 183 10.34 6.82 -10.79
N THR A 184 10.47 8.00 -10.19
CA THR A 184 11.30 9.06 -10.80
C THR A 184 12.79 8.79 -10.53
N PRO A 185 13.72 9.32 -11.32
CA PRO A 185 15.16 9.16 -11.07
C PRO A 185 15.60 9.58 -9.66
N LYS A 186 15.00 10.61 -9.09
CA LYS A 186 15.31 11.08 -7.73
C LYS A 186 14.85 10.10 -6.62
N ASP A 187 13.83 9.28 -6.89
CA ASP A 187 13.26 8.34 -5.93
C ASP A 187 13.71 6.89 -6.18
N MET A 188 14.70 6.69 -7.06
CA MET A 188 15.19 5.36 -7.43
C MET A 188 15.76 4.59 -6.23
N GLU A 189 16.47 5.26 -5.34
CA GLU A 189 16.96 4.65 -4.11
C GLU A 189 15.79 4.14 -3.24
N THR A 190 14.74 4.93 -3.08
CA THR A 190 13.52 4.53 -2.34
C THR A 190 12.89 3.28 -2.95
N MET A 191 12.77 3.22 -4.28
CA MET A 191 12.25 2.04 -4.98
C MET A 191 13.09 0.79 -4.69
N PHE A 192 14.42 0.87 -4.75
CA PHE A 192 15.30 -0.26 -4.48
C PHE A 192 15.31 -0.65 -3.00
N GLN A 193 15.20 0.31 -2.07
CA GLN A 193 15.05 0.02 -0.64
C GLN A 193 13.74 -0.75 -0.37
N MET A 194 12.63 -0.34 -0.97
CA MET A 194 11.37 -1.08 -0.87
C MET A 194 11.49 -2.48 -1.44
N ASN A 195 12.08 -2.61 -2.63
CA ASN A 195 12.31 -3.92 -3.25
C ASN A 195 13.16 -4.84 -2.34
N TYR A 196 14.22 -4.32 -1.74
CA TYR A 196 15.05 -5.07 -0.79
C TYR A 196 14.26 -5.52 0.43
N LEU A 197 13.42 -4.65 1.00
CA LEU A 197 12.60 -4.96 2.17
C LEU A 197 11.53 -6.02 1.86
N TYR A 198 10.98 -6.06 0.67
CA TYR A 198 10.06 -7.13 0.26
C TYR A 198 10.69 -8.53 0.31
N PHE A 199 12.01 -8.64 0.13
CA PHE A 199 12.71 -9.93 0.22
C PHE A 199 13.34 -10.20 1.57
N THR A 200 13.49 -9.20 2.43
CA THR A 200 14.27 -9.33 3.68
C THR A 200 13.49 -9.02 4.94
N ASN A 201 12.50 -8.16 4.87
CA ASN A 201 11.79 -7.69 6.07
C ASN A 201 10.37 -7.19 5.77
N ILE A 202 9.48 -8.13 5.49
CA ILE A 202 8.04 -7.84 5.41
C ILE A 202 7.49 -7.78 6.83
N LYS A 203 6.83 -6.67 7.16
CA LYS A 203 6.18 -6.48 8.45
C LYS A 203 4.73 -6.94 8.38
N LYS A 204 4.42 -8.04 9.05
CA LYS A 204 3.04 -8.50 9.20
C LYS A 204 2.23 -7.49 9.99
N ASP A 205 1.10 -7.08 9.44
CA ASP A 205 0.09 -6.28 10.13
C ASP A 205 -1.10 -7.20 10.48
N GLU A 206 -1.13 -7.68 11.72
CA GLU A 206 -2.15 -8.65 12.15
C GLU A 206 -3.56 -8.10 12.10
N GLN A 207 -3.74 -6.80 12.39
CA GLN A 207 -5.04 -6.16 12.34
C GLN A 207 -5.53 -6.00 10.90
N ALA A 208 -4.67 -5.51 10.00
CA ALA A 208 -5.00 -5.35 8.58
C ALA A 208 -5.30 -6.70 7.93
N ILE A 209 -4.48 -7.72 8.21
CA ILE A 209 -4.69 -9.09 7.70
C ILE A 209 -5.97 -9.70 8.30
N GLY A 210 -6.24 -9.49 9.58
CA GLY A 210 -7.49 -9.93 10.23
C GLY A 210 -8.73 -9.33 9.57
N ASN A 211 -8.70 -8.04 9.26
CA ASN A 211 -9.77 -7.35 8.54
C ASN A 211 -9.93 -7.91 7.11
N LEU A 212 -8.85 -8.13 6.40
CA LEU A 212 -8.84 -8.76 5.07
C LEU A 212 -9.52 -10.14 5.11
N LEU A 213 -9.12 -11.00 6.05
CA LEU A 213 -9.71 -12.34 6.20
C LEU A 213 -11.20 -12.29 6.54
N ASN A 214 -11.63 -11.31 7.35
CA ASN A 214 -13.05 -11.11 7.64
C ASN A 214 -13.83 -10.68 6.40
N GLN A 215 -13.27 -9.80 5.56
CA GLN A 215 -13.87 -9.43 4.27
C GLN A 215 -14.03 -10.66 3.35
N TYR A 216 -13.01 -11.50 3.24
CA TYR A 216 -13.10 -12.75 2.47
C TYR A 216 -14.18 -13.70 3.02
N LYS A 217 -14.27 -13.86 4.34
CA LYS A 217 -15.33 -14.68 4.97
C LYS A 217 -16.73 -14.15 4.67
N MET A 218 -16.90 -12.83 4.70
CA MET A 218 -18.18 -12.19 4.35
C MET A 218 -18.50 -12.37 2.86
N ALA A 219 -17.51 -12.17 1.98
CA ALA A 219 -17.68 -12.38 0.55
C ALA A 219 -18.08 -13.84 0.22
N LEU A 220 -17.45 -14.81 0.88
CA LEU A 220 -17.81 -16.23 0.71
C LEU A 220 -19.23 -16.56 1.20
N LYS A 221 -19.67 -15.95 2.32
CA LYS A 221 -21.05 -16.11 2.79
C LYS A 221 -22.04 -15.51 1.80
N ASN A 222 -21.73 -14.33 1.27
CA ASN A 222 -22.61 -13.64 0.32
C ASN A 222 -22.63 -14.31 -1.06
N LYS A 223 -21.55 -15.00 -1.44
CA LYS A 223 -21.50 -15.78 -2.69
C LYS A 223 -22.58 -16.86 -2.74
N ALA A 224 -22.93 -17.46 -1.60
CA ALA A 224 -24.02 -18.43 -1.50
C ALA A 224 -25.41 -17.81 -1.72
N LEU A 225 -25.52 -16.48 -1.62
CA LEU A 225 -26.75 -15.70 -1.84
C LEU A 225 -26.80 -15.08 -3.25
N SER A 226 -25.72 -15.18 -4.03
CA SER A 226 -25.69 -14.70 -5.41
C SER A 226 -26.34 -15.70 -6.35
N PRO A 227 -27.20 -15.27 -7.27
CA PRO A 227 -27.87 -16.17 -8.22
C PRO A 227 -26.98 -16.66 -9.36
N GLU A 228 -25.67 -16.35 -9.39
CA GLU A 228 -24.70 -16.81 -10.38
C GLU A 228 -23.96 -18.08 -9.96
#